data_e75b022d148821a00890d15ea562e699
#
_entry.id   e75b022d148821a00890d15ea562e699
#
_cell.length_a   1.000
_cell.length_b   1.000
_cell.length_c   1.000
_cell.angle_alpha   90.00
_cell.angle_beta   90.00
_cell.angle_gamma   90.00
#
_symmetry.space_group_name_H-M   'P 1'
#
loop_
_entity.id
_entity.type
_entity.pdbx_description
1 polymer ?
#
loop_
_entity_poly.entity_id
_entity_poly.type
_entity_poly.pdbx_seq_one_letter_code
_entity_poly.pdbx_strand_id
1 'polypeptide(L)'
;MWVYAAVHPRTGRVFWLVLPHLAAGMMQLFLDAFAREHAPEGKRVVLVVDGASAHRAKSLRVPERITLVSLPAYTPELNPTERLWPLVKEGVANRTHESLAALEETVCGRCQRITAAQVSALTTYHWWPTA
;
A
#
# COMPACT_ATOMS: atom_id res chain seq x y z
N MET A 1 0.29 -15.37 -1.06
CA MET A 1 -0.40 -14.21 -0.48
C MET A 1 0.43 -12.95 -0.72
N TRP A 2 -0.22 -11.92 -1.14
CA TRP A 2 0.39 -10.63 -1.39
C TRP A 2 -0.35 -9.53 -0.64
N VAL A 3 0.40 -8.63 -0.05
CA VAL A 3 -0.16 -7.48 0.66
C VAL A 3 0.16 -6.22 -0.13
N TYR A 4 -0.87 -5.52 -0.52
CA TYR A 4 -0.76 -4.22 -1.15
C TYR A 4 -1.13 -3.14 -0.15
N ALA A 5 -0.42 -2.03 -0.17
CA ALA A 5 -0.72 -0.92 0.70
C ALA A 5 -0.48 0.41 0.01
N ALA A 6 -1.35 1.36 0.28
CA ALA A 6 -1.14 2.76 -0.01
C ALA A 6 -1.15 3.53 1.30
N VAL A 7 -0.17 4.39 1.51
CA VAL A 7 -0.03 5.16 2.74
C VAL A 7 -0.12 6.65 2.44
N HIS A 8 -0.83 7.37 3.30
CA HIS A 8 -0.79 8.82 3.35
C HIS A 8 0.14 9.19 4.51
N PRO A 9 1.40 9.55 4.26
CA PRO A 9 2.41 9.67 5.32
C PRO A 9 2.03 10.66 6.41
N ARG A 10 1.43 11.74 6.02
CA ARG A 10 1.10 12.85 6.90
C ARG A 10 0.03 12.50 7.94
N THR A 11 -1.01 11.78 7.49
CA THR A 11 -2.13 11.39 8.37
C THR A 11 -1.94 10.02 9.00
N GLY A 12 -1.07 9.19 8.43
CA GLY A 12 -0.91 7.81 8.83
C GLY A 12 -2.03 6.89 8.34
N ARG A 13 -2.91 7.38 7.47
CA ARG A 13 -3.97 6.53 6.90
C ARG A 13 -3.36 5.55 5.91
N VAL A 14 -3.80 4.31 6.00
CA VAL A 14 -3.34 3.24 5.10
C VAL A 14 -4.55 2.55 4.50
N PHE A 15 -4.48 2.30 3.21
CA PHE A 15 -5.39 1.40 2.53
C PHE A 15 -4.67 0.07 2.31
N TRP A 16 -5.21 -0.99 2.86
CA TRP A 16 -4.64 -2.34 2.76
C TRP A 16 -5.50 -3.20 1.85
N LEU A 17 -4.83 -4.05 1.05
CA LEU A 17 -5.50 -5.07 0.27
C LEU A 17 -4.66 -6.34 0.31
N VAL A 18 -5.24 -7.42 0.82
CA VAL A 18 -4.59 -8.73 0.91
C VAL A 18 -5.17 -9.64 -0.17
N LEU A 19 -4.31 -10.16 -1.03
CA LEU A 19 -4.71 -10.97 -2.18
C LEU A 19 -3.99 -12.31 -2.16
N PRO A 20 -4.65 -13.38 -2.65
CA PRO A 20 -4.07 -14.73 -2.56
C PRO A 20 -2.82 -14.92 -3.42
N HIS A 21 -2.73 -14.27 -4.56
CA HIS A 21 -1.58 -14.38 -5.46
C HIS A 21 -1.42 -13.13 -6.32
N LEU A 22 -0.22 -12.96 -6.84
CA LEU A 22 0.10 -11.85 -7.74
C LEU A 22 -0.27 -12.24 -9.17
N ALA A 23 -1.25 -11.55 -9.74
CA ALA A 23 -1.65 -11.69 -11.12
C ALA A 23 -1.74 -10.32 -11.78
N ALA A 24 -1.73 -10.29 -13.11
CA ALA A 24 -1.77 -9.03 -13.86
C ALA A 24 -2.98 -8.16 -13.51
N GLY A 25 -4.13 -8.77 -13.20
CA GLY A 25 -5.34 -8.05 -12.83
C GLY A 25 -5.37 -7.52 -11.39
N MET A 26 -4.42 -7.94 -10.54
CA MET A 26 -4.45 -7.58 -9.12
C MET A 26 -4.15 -6.09 -8.88
N MET A 27 -3.24 -5.53 -9.65
CA MET A 27 -2.96 -4.10 -9.54
C MET A 27 -4.17 -3.26 -9.98
N GLN A 28 -4.92 -3.72 -10.98
CA GLN A 28 -6.15 -3.06 -11.39
C GLN A 28 -7.21 -3.12 -10.29
N LEU A 29 -7.35 -4.27 -9.63
CA LEU A 29 -8.25 -4.41 -8.47
C LEU A 29 -7.87 -3.45 -7.35
N PHE A 30 -6.58 -3.34 -7.07
CA PHE A 30 -6.09 -2.42 -6.05
C PHE A 30 -6.44 -0.97 -6.39
N LEU A 31 -6.16 -0.54 -7.62
CA LEU A 31 -6.44 0.83 -8.06
C LEU A 31 -7.93 1.14 -8.00
N ASP A 32 -8.76 0.22 -8.47
CA ASP A 32 -10.21 0.43 -8.49
C ASP A 32 -10.78 0.52 -7.07
N ALA A 33 -10.34 -0.36 -6.18
CA ALA A 33 -10.75 -0.35 -4.79
C ALA A 33 -10.26 0.92 -4.06
N PHE A 34 -9.00 1.30 -4.29
CA PHE A 34 -8.42 2.50 -3.73
C PHE A 34 -9.18 3.75 -4.19
N ALA A 35 -9.52 3.83 -5.48
CA ALA A 35 -10.26 4.96 -6.03
C ALA A 35 -11.63 5.11 -5.38
N ARG A 36 -12.34 3.99 -5.15
CA ARG A 36 -13.65 4.02 -4.52
C ARG A 36 -13.60 4.57 -3.10
N GLU A 37 -12.55 4.23 -2.34
CA GLU A 37 -12.48 4.61 -0.93
C GLU A 37 -11.80 5.96 -0.70
N HIS A 38 -10.77 6.27 -1.48
CA HIS A 38 -9.89 7.40 -1.21
C HIS A 38 -9.89 8.49 -2.27
N ALA A 39 -10.51 8.25 -3.42
CA ALA A 39 -10.67 9.27 -4.47
C ALA A 39 -12.14 9.40 -4.90
N PRO A 40 -13.03 9.75 -3.96
CA PRO A 40 -14.43 9.95 -4.30
C PRO A 40 -14.60 11.15 -5.22
N GLU A 41 -15.79 11.31 -5.75
CA GLU A 41 -16.12 12.40 -6.67
C GLU A 41 -15.65 13.76 -6.17
N GLY A 42 -14.99 14.52 -7.03
CA GLY A 42 -14.46 15.84 -6.70
C GLY A 42 -13.08 15.83 -6.05
N LYS A 43 -12.51 14.66 -5.75
CA LYS A 43 -11.20 14.55 -5.13
C LYS A 43 -10.17 13.97 -6.10
N ARG A 44 -8.99 14.58 -6.15
CA ARG A 44 -7.87 14.07 -6.94
C ARG A 44 -6.78 13.57 -6.01
N VAL A 45 -6.16 12.45 -6.38
CA VAL A 45 -5.10 11.83 -5.61
C VAL A 45 -3.89 11.58 -6.49
N VAL A 46 -2.73 11.94 -5.99
CA VAL A 46 -1.46 11.56 -6.59
C VAL A 46 -0.97 10.32 -5.86
N LEU A 47 -0.84 9.23 -6.60
CA LEU A 47 -0.37 7.96 -6.04
C LEU A 47 1.04 7.69 -6.56
N VAL A 48 2.00 7.66 -5.64
CA VAL A 48 3.40 7.38 -5.96
C VAL A 48 3.63 5.88 -5.91
N VAL A 49 4.19 5.33 -6.98
CA VAL A 49 4.46 3.90 -7.11
C VAL A 49 5.95 3.67 -7.38
N ASP A 50 6.44 2.48 -7.02
CA ASP A 50 7.82 2.13 -7.32
C ASP A 50 8.03 1.83 -8.82
N GLY A 51 9.28 1.74 -9.24
CA GLY A 51 9.62 1.53 -10.65
C GLY A 51 9.12 0.20 -11.22
N ALA A 52 9.08 -0.85 -10.41
CA ALA A 52 8.56 -2.16 -10.84
C ALA A 52 7.06 -2.10 -11.11
N SER A 53 6.31 -1.44 -10.24
CA SER A 53 4.87 -1.22 -10.42
C SER A 53 4.59 -0.36 -11.65
N ALA A 54 5.47 0.59 -11.98
CA ALA A 54 5.33 1.44 -13.15
C ALA A 54 5.35 0.66 -14.47
N HIS A 55 6.14 -0.41 -14.57
CA HIS A 55 6.14 -1.28 -15.74
C HIS A 55 4.80 -1.97 -15.97
N ARG A 56 4.15 -2.36 -14.88
CA ARG A 56 2.82 -2.97 -14.92
C ARG A 56 1.73 -1.93 -15.21
N ALA A 57 2.00 -0.68 -14.90
CA ALA A 57 1.05 0.41 -15.09
C ALA A 57 0.73 0.71 -16.56
N LYS A 58 1.57 0.30 -17.49
CA LYS A 58 1.36 0.57 -18.93
C LYS A 58 0.08 -0.04 -19.49
N SER A 59 -0.38 -1.15 -18.90
CA SER A 59 -1.61 -1.82 -19.33
C SER A 59 -2.80 -1.51 -18.40
N LEU A 60 -2.59 -0.67 -17.40
CA LEU A 60 -3.62 -0.33 -16.43
C LEU A 60 -4.53 0.79 -16.93
N ARG A 61 -5.79 0.68 -16.59
CA ARG A 61 -6.73 1.79 -16.72
C ARG A 61 -6.70 2.57 -15.41
N VAL A 62 -6.01 3.69 -15.39
CA VAL A 62 -5.91 4.52 -14.21
C VAL A 62 -7.20 5.31 -14.04
N PRO A 63 -7.89 5.21 -12.89
CA PRO A 63 -9.08 6.00 -12.64
C PRO A 63 -8.82 7.49 -12.84
N GLU A 64 -9.80 8.19 -13.37
CA GLU A 64 -9.65 9.60 -13.80
C GLU A 64 -9.11 10.52 -12.71
N ARG A 65 -9.44 10.23 -11.45
CA ARG A 65 -9.05 11.06 -10.31
C ARG A 65 -7.71 10.69 -9.70
N ILE A 66 -7.07 9.67 -10.23
CA ILE A 66 -5.76 9.21 -9.75
C ILE A 66 -4.70 9.55 -10.79
N THR A 67 -3.63 10.17 -10.33
CA THR A 67 -2.43 10.38 -11.14
C THR A 67 -1.34 9.48 -10.57
N LEU A 68 -0.81 8.59 -11.40
CA LEU A 68 0.32 7.74 -11.01
C LEU A 68 1.63 8.47 -11.27
N VAL A 69 2.50 8.48 -10.27
CA VAL A 69 3.85 9.03 -10.38
C VAL A 69 4.83 7.94 -10.00
N SER A 70 5.76 7.63 -10.90
CA SER A 70 6.75 6.60 -10.66
C SER A 70 7.97 7.14 -9.94
N LEU A 71 8.43 6.42 -8.91
CA LEU A 71 9.72 6.68 -8.31
C LEU A 71 10.84 6.18 -9.24
N PRO A 72 12.05 6.76 -9.14
CA PRO A 72 13.20 6.24 -9.86
C PRO A 72 13.43 4.77 -9.55
N ALA A 73 13.98 4.02 -10.51
CA ALA A 73 14.31 2.61 -10.31
C ALA A 73 15.33 2.46 -9.15
N TYR A 74 15.21 1.35 -8.40
CA TYR A 74 16.13 1.00 -7.31
C TYR A 74 16.20 2.03 -6.18
N THR A 75 15.09 2.72 -5.88
CA THR A 75 15.04 3.69 -4.79
C THR A 75 13.92 3.36 -3.78
N PRO A 76 13.94 2.15 -3.16
CA PRO A 76 12.90 1.78 -2.20
C PRO A 76 12.87 2.69 -0.98
N GLU A 77 14.00 3.29 -0.62
CA GLU A 77 14.11 4.23 0.49
C GLU A 77 13.27 5.49 0.31
N LEU A 78 12.88 5.81 -0.91
CA LEU A 78 12.00 6.94 -1.20
C LEU A 78 10.52 6.60 -1.09
N ASN A 79 10.20 5.30 -0.96
CA ASN A 79 8.82 4.85 -0.85
C ASN A 79 8.44 4.64 0.62
N PRO A 80 7.59 5.51 1.19
CA PRO A 80 7.19 5.36 2.60
C PRO A 80 6.55 4.02 2.93
N THR A 81 5.89 3.39 1.96
CA THR A 81 5.24 2.09 2.14
C THR A 81 6.23 1.00 2.59
N GLU A 82 7.49 1.09 2.18
CA GLU A 82 8.52 0.13 2.58
C GLU A 82 8.75 0.11 4.10
N ARG A 83 8.40 1.17 4.78
CA ARG A 83 8.51 1.26 6.24
C ARG A 83 7.39 0.55 6.98
N LEU A 84 6.34 0.14 6.28
CA LEU A 84 5.21 -0.56 6.88
C LEU A 84 5.45 -2.06 7.02
N TRP A 85 6.26 -2.64 6.13
CA TRP A 85 6.43 -4.09 6.08
C TRP A 85 6.97 -4.69 7.38
N PRO A 86 7.96 -4.07 8.06
CA PRO A 86 8.39 -4.59 9.37
C PRO A 86 7.27 -4.65 10.40
N LEU A 87 6.34 -3.70 10.41
CA LEU A 87 5.19 -3.71 11.32
C LEU A 87 4.25 -4.87 11.02
N VAL A 88 4.02 -5.14 9.74
CA VAL A 88 3.17 -6.28 9.31
C VAL A 88 3.85 -7.60 9.66
N LYS A 89 5.14 -7.73 9.34
CA LYS A 89 5.91 -8.95 9.61
C LYS A 89 6.00 -9.27 11.09
N GLU A 90 6.05 -8.28 11.95
CA GLU A 90 6.12 -8.46 13.39
C GLU A 90 4.92 -9.27 13.92
N GLY A 91 3.75 -9.07 13.32
CA GLY A 91 2.54 -9.80 13.69
C GLY A 91 2.54 -11.28 13.30
N VAL A 92 3.40 -11.70 12.36
CA VAL A 92 3.44 -13.07 11.86
C VAL A 92 4.78 -13.76 12.13
N ALA A 93 5.78 -13.03 12.62
CA ALA A 93 7.11 -13.58 12.91
C ALA A 93 7.04 -14.68 13.96
N ASN A 94 7.82 -15.73 13.76
CA ASN A 94 7.95 -16.86 14.68
C ASN A 94 6.63 -17.60 14.99
N ARG A 95 5.64 -17.48 14.11
CA ARG A 95 4.37 -18.21 14.22
C ARG A 95 4.26 -19.24 13.10
N THR A 96 3.68 -20.38 13.44
CA THR A 96 3.28 -21.38 12.47
C THR A 96 1.80 -21.21 12.16
N HIS A 97 1.42 -21.44 10.91
CA HIS A 97 0.03 -21.33 10.46
C HIS A 97 -0.42 -22.62 9.81
N GLU A 98 -1.59 -23.09 10.17
CA GLU A 98 -2.14 -24.34 9.69
C GLU A 98 -2.48 -24.32 8.19
N SER A 99 -2.76 -23.15 7.66
CA SER A 99 -3.18 -22.99 6.27
C SER A 99 -2.87 -21.58 5.77
N LEU A 100 -2.97 -21.38 4.45
CA LEU A 100 -2.87 -20.05 3.86
C LEU A 100 -3.99 -19.14 4.38
N ALA A 101 -5.20 -19.67 4.55
CA ALA A 101 -6.32 -18.90 5.07
C ALA A 101 -6.04 -18.40 6.50
N ALA A 102 -5.45 -19.23 7.36
CA ALA A 102 -5.05 -18.82 8.70
C ALA A 102 -3.99 -17.73 8.67
N LEU A 103 -3.02 -17.82 7.78
CA LEU A 103 -2.01 -16.79 7.60
C LEU A 103 -2.62 -15.48 7.14
N GLU A 104 -3.53 -15.51 6.17
CA GLU A 104 -4.23 -14.32 5.67
C GLU A 104 -5.02 -13.63 6.79
N GLU A 105 -5.72 -14.41 7.61
CA GLU A 105 -6.48 -13.90 8.74
C GLU A 105 -5.57 -13.20 9.75
N THR A 106 -4.42 -13.79 10.05
CA THR A 106 -3.42 -13.19 10.95
C THR A 106 -2.89 -11.88 10.39
N VAL A 107 -2.54 -11.85 9.10
CA VAL A 107 -2.04 -10.65 8.44
C VAL A 107 -3.10 -9.55 8.41
N CYS A 108 -4.33 -9.87 8.04
CA CYS A 108 -5.43 -8.89 8.03
C CYS A 108 -5.67 -8.32 9.43
N GLY A 109 -5.69 -9.17 10.45
CA GLY A 109 -5.83 -8.73 11.83
C GLY A 109 -4.70 -7.80 12.27
N ARG A 110 -3.46 -8.11 11.88
CA ARG A 110 -2.30 -7.26 12.17
C ARG A 110 -2.42 -5.90 11.49
N CYS A 111 -2.78 -5.87 10.21
CA CYS A 111 -2.98 -4.62 9.47
C CYS A 111 -4.03 -3.72 10.12
N GLN A 112 -5.12 -4.30 10.60
CA GLN A 112 -6.18 -3.57 11.28
C GLN A 112 -5.72 -2.98 12.63
N ARG A 113 -4.74 -3.59 13.29
CA ARG A 113 -4.22 -3.12 14.58
C ARG A 113 -3.12 -2.08 14.45
N ILE A 114 -2.54 -1.90 13.28
CA ILE A 114 -1.55 -0.84 13.06
C ILE A 114 -2.25 0.51 13.09
N THR A 115 -1.83 1.39 13.99
CA THR A 115 -2.48 2.69 14.19
C THR A 115 -1.96 3.75 13.24
N ALA A 116 -2.80 4.75 12.97
CA ALA A 116 -2.39 5.90 12.18
C ALA A 116 -1.18 6.63 12.79
N ALA A 117 -1.11 6.69 14.10
CA ALA A 117 0.02 7.31 14.80
C ALA A 117 1.33 6.56 14.55
N GLN A 118 1.31 5.22 14.58
CA GLN A 118 2.49 4.40 14.26
C GLN A 118 2.93 4.63 12.81
N VAL A 119 2.01 4.63 11.87
CA VAL A 119 2.29 4.83 10.45
C VAL A 119 2.86 6.22 10.21
N SER A 120 2.23 7.25 10.73
CA SER A 120 2.68 8.63 10.57
C SER A 120 4.10 8.83 11.11
N ALA A 121 4.39 8.26 12.29
CA ALA A 121 5.72 8.36 12.90
C ALA A 121 6.83 7.75 12.03
N LEU A 122 6.52 6.67 11.30
CA LEU A 122 7.50 5.97 10.46
C LEU A 122 7.61 6.54 9.05
N THR A 123 6.54 7.12 8.52
CA THR A 123 6.45 7.48 7.10
C THR A 123 6.53 8.97 6.82
N THR A 124 6.45 9.83 7.83
CA THR A 124 6.61 11.27 7.65
C THR A 124 8.08 11.62 7.64
N TYR A 125 8.64 11.76 6.46
CA TYR A 125 10.02 12.17 6.29
C TYR A 125 10.13 13.69 6.44
N HIS A 126 11.27 14.18 6.93
CA HIS A 126 11.52 15.61 7.10
C HIS A 126 11.44 16.42 5.80
N TRP A 127 11.72 15.77 4.65
CA TRP A 127 11.62 16.38 3.33
C TRP A 127 10.22 16.25 2.70
N TRP A 128 9.29 15.61 3.38
CA TRP A 128 7.93 15.41 2.85
C TRP A 128 7.15 16.73 2.93
N PRO A 129 6.38 17.09 1.89
CA PRO A 129 5.57 18.30 1.91
C PRO A 129 4.60 18.34 3.08
N THR A 130 4.52 19.48 3.75
CA THR A 130 3.62 19.67 4.90
C THR A 130 2.30 20.31 4.55
N ALA A 131 2.17 20.82 3.35
CA ALA A 131 0.95 21.48 2.87
C ALA A 131 0.02 20.55 2.14
#